data_a57fb6ccbb1e9e23d1893f8e3cf23042
#
_entry.id   a57fb6ccbb1e9e23d1893f8e3cf23042
#
_cell.length_a   1.000
_cell.length_b   1.000
_cell.length_c   1.000
_cell.angle_alpha   90.00
_cell.angle_beta   90.00
_cell.angle_gamma   90.00
#
_symmetry.space_group_name_H-M   'P 1'
#
loop_
_entity.id
_entity.type
_entity.pdbx_description
1 polymer ?
#
loop_
_entity_poly.entity_id
_entity_poly.type
_entity_poly.pdbx_seq_one_letter_code
_entity_poly.pdbx_strand_id
1 'polypeptide(L)'
;AARALGFGAEHDLPLPSQRYGTVPDAVWKKRKYNQDWTAADTLNTSIGQGYLLVSPLQLALAAARIASGRALDPHLLFGAAGPAPRLPFPEEHLAIVRAGMDEVVNGAGTAGRSRLPLEGIRMGGKTGTAQVRRLSGMARGGINVPWKYRDHGLFIGFAPVEQPRYAAAVVI
;
A
#
# COMPACT_ATOMS: atom_id res chain seq x y z
N ALA A 1 -9.96 -8.15 -0.27
CA ALA A 1 -9.58 -6.72 -0.28
C ALA A 1 -8.26 -6.51 -1.04
N ALA A 2 -7.13 -7.09 -0.62
CA ALA A 2 -5.79 -6.82 -1.16
C ALA A 2 -5.71 -6.97 -2.71
N ARG A 3 -6.22 -8.08 -3.27
CA ARG A 3 -6.22 -8.30 -4.72
C ARG A 3 -7.07 -7.24 -5.48
N ALA A 4 -8.19 -6.81 -4.92
CA ALA A 4 -9.03 -5.76 -5.52
C ALA A 4 -8.32 -4.39 -5.51
N LEU A 5 -7.37 -4.17 -4.59
CA LEU A 5 -6.53 -2.98 -4.55
C LEU A 5 -5.30 -3.06 -5.49
N GLY A 6 -5.11 -4.18 -6.21
CA GLY A 6 -4.03 -4.34 -7.20
C GLY A 6 -2.81 -5.10 -6.69
N PHE A 7 -2.84 -5.64 -5.47
CA PHE A 7 -1.71 -6.43 -4.95
C PHE A 7 -1.68 -7.83 -5.56
N GLY A 8 -0.48 -8.32 -5.85
CA GLY A 8 -0.25 -9.64 -6.41
C GLY A 8 -0.71 -9.81 -7.86
N ALA A 9 -1.01 -8.72 -8.56
CA ALA A 9 -1.36 -8.70 -9.97
C ALA A 9 -0.18 -8.27 -10.85
N GLU A 10 -0.08 -8.85 -12.03
CA GLU A 10 0.72 -8.34 -13.14
C GLU A 10 -0.08 -7.26 -13.84
N HIS A 11 0.59 -6.21 -14.27
CA HIS A 11 -0.02 -5.12 -15.04
C HIS A 11 0.58 -5.11 -16.44
N ASP A 12 -0.26 -4.84 -17.46
CA ASP A 12 0.18 -4.73 -18.85
C ASP A 12 0.95 -3.41 -19.06
N LEU A 13 2.21 -3.44 -18.63
CA LEU A 13 3.15 -2.35 -18.77
C LEU A 13 4.40 -2.84 -19.48
N PRO A 14 4.94 -2.10 -20.47
CA PRO A 14 6.15 -2.46 -21.19
C PRO A 14 7.40 -2.24 -20.32
N LEU A 15 7.44 -2.87 -19.16
CA LEU A 15 8.57 -2.86 -18.24
C LEU A 15 9.37 -4.17 -18.41
N PRO A 16 10.69 -4.11 -18.41
CA PRO A 16 11.55 -5.29 -18.64
C PRO A 16 11.42 -6.35 -17.55
N SER A 17 10.99 -5.97 -16.37
CA SER A 17 10.62 -6.89 -15.30
C SER A 17 9.63 -6.25 -14.33
N GLN A 18 8.67 -7.04 -13.85
CA GLN A 18 7.73 -6.64 -12.81
C GLN A 18 7.82 -7.60 -11.64
N ARG A 19 7.78 -7.07 -10.43
CA ARG A 19 7.68 -7.85 -9.21
C ARG A 19 6.24 -7.78 -8.71
N TYR A 20 5.50 -8.87 -8.87
CA TYR A 20 4.07 -8.94 -8.51
C TYR A 20 3.84 -9.09 -7.01
N GLY A 21 4.91 -9.30 -6.24
CA GLY A 21 4.80 -9.54 -4.83
C GLY A 21 4.11 -10.88 -4.49
N THR A 22 3.52 -10.92 -3.32
CA THR A 22 2.76 -12.09 -2.84
C THR A 22 1.56 -11.62 -2.04
N VAL A 23 0.37 -12.05 -2.41
CA VAL A 23 -0.82 -11.98 -1.56
C VAL A 23 -1.07 -13.39 -1.04
N PRO A 24 -0.65 -13.68 0.20
CA PRO A 24 -0.69 -15.04 0.74
C PRO A 24 -2.14 -15.47 1.03
N ASP A 25 -2.38 -16.77 0.88
CA ASP A 25 -3.59 -17.45 1.30
C ASP A 25 -3.26 -18.90 1.75
N ALA A 26 -4.26 -19.62 2.23
CA ALA A 26 -4.07 -20.99 2.76
C ALA A 26 -3.49 -21.93 1.69
N VAL A 27 -3.97 -21.83 0.45
CA VAL A 27 -3.51 -22.68 -0.67
C VAL A 27 -2.05 -22.37 -1.00
N TRP A 28 -1.71 -21.07 -1.08
CA TRP A 28 -0.33 -20.64 -1.32
C TRP A 28 0.63 -21.12 -0.22
N LYS A 29 0.24 -21.00 1.06
CA LYS A 29 1.07 -21.44 2.19
C LYS A 29 1.27 -22.95 2.19
N LYS A 30 0.20 -23.71 1.97
CA LYS A 30 0.27 -25.18 1.90
C LYS A 30 1.20 -25.64 0.78
N ARG A 31 1.08 -25.04 -0.41
CA ARG A 31 1.93 -25.36 -1.57
C ARG A 31 3.39 -25.02 -1.36
N LYS A 32 3.67 -23.85 -0.74
CA LYS A 32 5.04 -23.34 -0.62
C LYS A 32 5.81 -23.92 0.57
N TYR A 33 5.12 -24.13 1.69
CA TYR A 33 5.77 -24.51 2.96
C TYR A 33 5.28 -25.86 3.50
N ASN A 34 4.31 -26.48 2.86
CA ASN A 34 3.59 -27.67 3.35
C ASN A 34 3.01 -27.48 4.78
N GLN A 35 2.58 -26.27 5.10
CA GLN A 35 2.00 -25.90 6.38
C GLN A 35 0.59 -25.35 6.20
N ASP A 36 -0.25 -25.57 7.19
CA ASP A 36 -1.61 -25.04 7.19
C ASP A 36 -1.62 -23.55 7.60
N TRP A 37 -2.66 -22.84 7.18
CA TRP A 37 -2.88 -21.44 7.54
C TRP A 37 -3.29 -21.34 9.01
N THR A 38 -2.70 -20.39 9.72
CA THR A 38 -2.95 -20.17 11.16
C THR A 38 -3.62 -18.81 11.41
N ALA A 39 -4.21 -18.64 12.60
CA ALA A 39 -4.74 -17.35 13.01
C ALA A 39 -3.65 -16.27 13.04
N ALA A 40 -2.41 -16.62 13.41
CA ALA A 40 -1.27 -15.70 13.38
C ALA A 40 -0.95 -15.21 11.96
N ASP A 41 -1.10 -16.06 10.93
CA ASP A 41 -0.93 -15.63 9.54
C ASP A 41 -1.99 -14.60 9.14
N THR A 42 -3.24 -14.80 9.57
CA THR A 42 -4.32 -13.83 9.34
C THR A 42 -4.02 -12.51 10.02
N LEU A 43 -3.64 -12.51 11.30
CA LEU A 43 -3.31 -11.29 12.04
C LEU A 43 -2.15 -10.53 11.39
N ASN A 44 -1.05 -11.22 11.06
CA ASN A 44 0.10 -10.60 10.41
C ASN A 44 -0.26 -10.01 9.04
N THR A 45 -0.98 -10.77 8.21
CA THR A 45 -1.38 -10.33 6.88
C THR A 45 -2.33 -9.13 6.93
N SER A 46 -3.22 -9.07 7.93
CA SER A 46 -4.20 -7.98 8.07
C SER A 46 -3.55 -6.62 8.38
N ILE A 47 -2.35 -6.62 8.95
CA ILE A 47 -1.57 -5.40 9.22
C ILE A 47 -0.43 -5.17 8.20
N GLY A 48 -0.43 -5.90 7.09
CA GLY A 48 0.57 -5.74 6.04
C GLY A 48 1.92 -6.39 6.36
N GLN A 49 1.96 -7.34 7.29
CA GLN A 49 3.16 -8.07 7.71
C GLN A 49 3.13 -9.55 7.27
N GLY A 50 4.12 -10.31 7.69
CA GLY A 50 4.22 -11.74 7.41
C GLY A 50 4.64 -12.03 5.98
N TYR A 51 3.83 -12.76 5.24
CA TYR A 51 4.15 -13.20 3.87
C TYR A 51 3.69 -12.21 2.78
N LEU A 52 3.04 -11.11 3.15
CA LEU A 52 2.58 -10.10 2.18
C LEU A 52 3.80 -9.36 1.61
N LEU A 53 3.95 -9.41 0.29
CA LEU A 53 4.98 -8.67 -0.45
C LEU A 53 4.31 -7.84 -1.53
N VAL A 54 4.70 -6.58 -1.63
CA VAL A 54 4.15 -5.64 -2.61
C VAL A 54 5.26 -4.80 -3.23
N SER A 55 5.06 -4.36 -4.47
CA SER A 55 5.97 -3.40 -5.11
C SER A 55 5.52 -1.95 -4.84
N PRO A 56 6.42 -0.95 -4.96
CA PRO A 56 6.04 0.46 -4.88
C PRO A 56 4.94 0.85 -5.89
N LEU A 57 4.97 0.28 -7.10
CA LEU A 57 3.92 0.51 -8.10
C LEU A 57 2.55 0.04 -7.59
N GLN A 58 2.49 -1.15 -7.00
CA GLN A 58 1.24 -1.69 -6.45
C GLN A 58 0.74 -0.86 -5.25
N LEU A 59 1.64 -0.30 -4.44
CA LEU A 59 1.28 0.61 -3.36
C LEU A 59 0.68 1.93 -3.89
N ALA A 60 1.29 2.52 -4.92
CA ALA A 60 0.77 3.72 -5.56
C ALA A 60 -0.60 3.45 -6.22
N LEU A 61 -0.74 2.29 -6.87
CA LEU A 61 -2.01 1.87 -7.47
C LEU A 61 -3.10 1.65 -6.42
N ALA A 62 -2.77 1.06 -5.28
CA ALA A 62 -3.72 0.90 -4.18
C ALA A 62 -4.19 2.27 -3.65
N ALA A 63 -3.29 3.24 -3.50
CA ALA A 63 -3.65 4.62 -3.14
C ALA A 63 -4.59 5.25 -4.18
N ALA A 64 -4.29 5.09 -5.48
CA ALA A 64 -5.13 5.58 -6.57
C ALA A 64 -6.53 4.93 -6.60
N ARG A 65 -6.60 3.62 -6.37
CA ARG A 65 -7.86 2.87 -6.30
C ARG A 65 -8.71 3.29 -5.10
N ILE A 66 -8.12 3.45 -3.93
CA ILE A 66 -8.81 3.95 -2.73
C ILE A 66 -9.34 5.37 -2.97
N ALA A 67 -8.51 6.24 -3.51
CA ALA A 67 -8.85 7.63 -3.78
C ALA A 67 -10.01 7.76 -4.76
N SER A 68 -9.98 7.02 -5.87
CA SER A 68 -10.98 7.10 -6.95
C SER A 68 -12.21 6.22 -6.72
N GLY A 69 -12.13 5.19 -5.89
CA GLY A 69 -13.16 4.14 -5.76
C GLY A 69 -13.27 3.23 -6.99
N ARG A 70 -12.26 3.25 -7.88
CA ARG A 70 -12.27 2.52 -9.15
C ARG A 70 -11.12 1.53 -9.26
N ALA A 71 -11.33 0.43 -9.96
CA ALA A 71 -10.31 -0.57 -10.27
C ALA A 71 -9.43 -0.09 -11.42
N LEU A 72 -8.68 0.99 -11.18
CA LEU A 72 -7.74 1.55 -12.16
C LEU A 72 -6.65 0.55 -12.51
N ASP A 73 -6.21 0.56 -13.77
CA ASP A 73 -4.98 -0.08 -14.21
C ASP A 73 -3.94 0.97 -14.64
N PRO A 74 -2.65 0.77 -14.35
CA PRO A 74 -1.62 1.70 -14.71
C PRO A 74 -1.34 1.66 -16.22
N HIS A 75 -1.12 2.83 -16.83
CA HIS A 75 -0.75 2.99 -18.24
C HIS A 75 0.44 3.94 -18.36
N LEU A 76 1.29 3.75 -19.35
CA LEU A 76 2.39 4.68 -19.68
C LEU A 76 1.98 5.71 -20.72
N LEU A 77 0.99 5.39 -21.56
CA LEU A 77 0.53 6.29 -22.61
C LEU A 77 -0.72 7.05 -22.16
N PHE A 78 -0.71 8.37 -22.36
CA PHE A 78 -1.87 9.20 -22.11
C PHE A 78 -3.02 8.81 -23.04
N GLY A 79 -4.25 8.74 -22.49
CA GLY A 79 -5.44 8.41 -23.25
C GLY A 79 -5.65 6.92 -23.54
N ALA A 80 -4.75 6.04 -23.10
CA ALA A 80 -4.90 4.58 -23.29
C ALA A 80 -5.97 3.94 -22.39
N ALA A 81 -6.39 4.65 -21.33
CA ALA A 81 -7.35 4.12 -20.36
C ALA A 81 -8.79 4.28 -20.77
N GLY A 82 -9.53 3.18 -20.81
CA GLY A 82 -10.99 3.19 -20.79
C GLY A 82 -11.56 3.48 -19.40
N PRO A 83 -12.91 3.59 -19.26
CA PRO A 83 -13.55 3.80 -17.96
C PRO A 83 -13.33 2.59 -17.05
N ALA A 84 -12.65 2.80 -15.92
CA ALA A 84 -12.42 1.77 -14.93
C ALA A 84 -13.69 1.41 -14.15
N PRO A 85 -14.00 0.13 -13.90
CA PRO A 85 -15.14 -0.27 -13.09
C PRO A 85 -14.99 0.17 -11.62
N ARG A 86 -16.07 0.19 -10.88
CA ARG A 86 -16.04 0.47 -9.44
C ARG A 86 -15.34 -0.68 -8.70
N LEU A 87 -14.66 -0.33 -7.60
CA LEU A 87 -14.15 -1.35 -6.67
C LEU A 87 -15.32 -2.12 -6.03
N PRO A 88 -15.11 -3.40 -5.68
CA PRO A 88 -16.14 -4.22 -5.03
C PRO A 88 -16.23 -3.92 -3.51
N PHE A 89 -16.26 -2.63 -3.16
CA PHE A 89 -16.39 -2.16 -1.79
C PHE A 89 -17.53 -1.13 -1.71
N PRO A 90 -18.30 -1.12 -0.60
CA PRO A 90 -19.24 -0.04 -0.33
C PRO A 90 -18.54 1.32 -0.31
N GLU A 91 -19.15 2.34 -0.89
CA GLU A 91 -18.55 3.69 -0.94
C GLU A 91 -18.34 4.27 0.46
N GLU A 92 -19.23 3.96 1.40
CA GLU A 92 -19.10 4.35 2.80
C GLU A 92 -17.82 3.85 3.45
N HIS A 93 -17.38 2.60 3.14
CA HIS A 93 -16.12 2.06 3.64
C HIS A 93 -14.92 2.78 3.03
N LEU A 94 -14.97 3.09 1.74
CA LEU A 94 -13.92 3.86 1.08
C LEU A 94 -13.83 5.29 1.61
N ALA A 95 -14.97 5.90 1.89
CA ALA A 95 -15.04 7.24 2.49
C ALA A 95 -14.40 7.28 3.87
N ILE A 96 -14.64 6.27 4.73
CA ILE A 96 -14.00 6.15 6.05
C ILE A 96 -12.47 6.03 5.89
N VAL A 97 -12.01 5.20 4.95
CA VAL A 97 -10.57 5.03 4.71
C VAL A 97 -9.94 6.34 4.23
N ARG A 98 -10.57 7.04 3.27
CA ARG A 98 -10.08 8.33 2.77
C ARG A 98 -10.04 9.40 3.88
N ALA A 99 -11.08 9.47 4.72
CA ALA A 99 -11.10 10.37 5.87
C ALA A 99 -9.96 10.06 6.86
N GLY A 100 -9.71 8.77 7.14
CA GLY A 100 -8.57 8.36 7.96
C GLY A 100 -7.22 8.71 7.33
N MET A 101 -7.08 8.60 5.99
CA MET A 101 -5.87 9.02 5.29
C MET A 101 -5.68 10.54 5.29
N ASP A 102 -6.74 11.31 5.25
CA ASP A 102 -6.71 12.75 5.42
C ASP A 102 -6.23 13.13 6.84
N GLU A 103 -6.80 12.52 7.86
CA GLU A 103 -6.41 12.73 9.27
C GLU A 103 -4.94 12.37 9.55
N VAL A 104 -4.38 11.36 8.91
CA VAL A 104 -2.97 10.98 9.06
C VAL A 104 -2.02 12.10 8.67
N VAL A 105 -2.38 12.90 7.65
CA VAL A 105 -1.54 14.00 7.15
C VAL A 105 -1.97 15.35 7.70
N ASN A 106 -3.27 15.64 7.75
CA ASN A 106 -3.79 16.98 8.06
C ASN A 106 -4.31 17.12 9.49
N GLY A 107 -4.53 16.00 10.19
CA GLY A 107 -4.90 15.95 11.61
C GLY A 107 -3.72 15.71 12.54
N ALA A 108 -3.98 15.03 13.64
CA ALA A 108 -2.98 14.62 14.65
C ALA A 108 -2.27 13.29 14.32
N GLY A 109 -2.24 12.90 13.04
CA GLY A 109 -1.71 11.63 12.59
C GLY A 109 -0.19 11.60 12.43
N THR A 110 0.31 10.43 12.02
CA THR A 110 1.76 10.12 11.96
C THR A 110 2.52 10.85 10.85
N ALA A 111 1.83 11.47 9.89
CA ALA A 111 2.44 12.16 8.74
C ALA A 111 2.19 13.67 8.71
N GLY A 112 1.92 14.31 9.84
CA GLY A 112 1.66 15.76 9.91
C GLY A 112 2.77 16.64 9.34
N ARG A 113 4.03 16.16 9.37
CA ARG A 113 5.18 16.85 8.75
C ARG A 113 5.18 16.78 7.22
N SER A 114 4.34 15.93 6.64
CA SER A 114 4.24 15.75 5.18
C SER A 114 3.10 16.56 4.57
N ARG A 115 2.49 17.48 5.31
CA ARG A 115 1.48 18.40 4.78
C ARG A 115 2.04 19.16 3.57
N LEU A 116 1.23 19.29 2.53
CA LEU A 116 1.61 20.08 1.38
C LEU A 116 1.63 21.58 1.77
N PRO A 117 2.69 22.32 1.42
CA PRO A 117 2.76 23.75 1.66
C PRO A 117 1.96 24.53 0.59
N LEU A 118 0.75 24.06 0.27
CA LEU A 118 -0.11 24.61 -0.78
C LEU A 118 -1.46 24.98 -0.18
N GLU A 119 -1.88 26.23 -0.35
CA GLU A 119 -3.18 26.68 0.12
C GLU A 119 -4.32 25.99 -0.63
N GLY A 120 -5.33 25.52 0.10
CA GLY A 120 -6.50 24.87 -0.47
C GLY A 120 -6.27 23.47 -1.03
N ILE A 121 -5.06 22.90 -0.97
CA ILE A 121 -4.76 21.55 -1.47
C ILE A 121 -4.31 20.66 -0.31
N ARG A 122 -5.11 19.65 -0.01
CA ARG A 122 -4.81 18.65 1.02
C ARG A 122 -4.39 17.33 0.40
N MET A 123 -3.44 16.66 1.02
CA MET A 123 -3.01 15.31 0.67
C MET A 123 -3.51 14.33 1.73
N GLY A 124 -4.13 13.24 1.31
CA GLY A 124 -4.39 12.08 2.15
C GLY A 124 -3.26 11.06 2.03
N GLY A 125 -2.89 10.40 3.12
CA GLY A 125 -1.80 9.42 3.07
C GLY A 125 -1.74 8.47 4.25
N LYS A 126 -0.84 7.48 4.18
CA LYS A 126 -0.60 6.51 5.24
C LYS A 126 0.87 6.14 5.31
N THR A 127 1.43 6.24 6.50
CA THR A 127 2.77 5.72 6.80
C THR A 127 2.74 4.21 6.98
N GLY A 128 3.85 3.55 6.69
CA GLY A 128 4.05 2.13 6.96
C GLY A 128 5.50 1.83 7.31
N THR A 129 5.73 0.66 7.88
CA THR A 129 7.07 0.14 8.14
C THR A 129 7.11 -1.31 7.69
N ALA A 130 8.02 -1.64 6.77
CA ALA A 130 8.26 -3.02 6.35
C ALA A 130 9.47 -3.58 7.08
N GLN A 131 9.26 -4.64 7.86
CA GLN A 131 10.32 -5.32 8.60
C GLN A 131 11.20 -6.15 7.65
N VAL A 132 12.50 -5.92 7.67
CA VAL A 132 13.47 -6.65 6.86
C VAL A 132 13.85 -7.99 7.50
N ARG A 133 13.76 -8.11 8.82
CA ARG A 133 14.11 -9.32 9.55
C ARG A 133 13.12 -9.68 10.66
N ARG A 134 13.10 -10.95 11.02
CA ARG A 134 12.35 -11.41 12.18
C ARG A 134 12.94 -10.82 13.45
N LEU A 135 12.11 -10.21 14.29
CA LEU A 135 12.52 -9.71 15.60
C LEU A 135 12.68 -10.90 16.57
N SER A 136 13.86 -11.42 16.70
CA SER A 136 14.23 -12.39 17.74
C SER A 136 15.06 -11.66 18.80
N GLY A 137 14.43 -11.25 19.90
CA GLY A 137 15.12 -10.84 21.14
C GLY A 137 16.02 -9.60 21.11
N MET A 138 16.24 -8.93 19.99
CA MET A 138 17.02 -7.70 19.90
C MET A 138 16.13 -6.48 19.76
N ALA A 139 16.48 -5.42 20.48
CA ALA A 139 15.74 -4.17 20.56
C ALA A 139 15.43 -3.58 19.16
N ARG A 140 14.21 -3.09 18.99
CA ARG A 140 13.81 -2.25 17.84
C ARG A 140 14.72 -1.02 17.78
N GLY A 141 15.37 -0.79 16.64
CA GLY A 141 15.94 0.53 16.33
C GLY A 141 17.20 0.93 17.07
N GLY A 142 18.09 -0.01 17.40
CA GLY A 142 19.41 0.33 17.90
C GLY A 142 20.20 1.14 16.86
N ILE A 143 20.89 2.20 17.30
CA ILE A 143 21.72 3.11 16.46
C ILE A 143 22.77 2.36 15.63
N ASN A 144 23.07 1.12 15.98
CA ASN A 144 24.11 0.28 15.35
C ASN A 144 23.59 -0.83 14.43
N VAL A 145 22.35 -0.74 13.94
CA VAL A 145 21.83 -1.71 12.96
C VAL A 145 22.43 -1.41 11.59
N PRO A 146 23.19 -2.34 10.98
CA PRO A 146 23.71 -2.16 9.62
C PRO A 146 22.58 -1.85 8.64
N TRP A 147 22.84 -1.00 7.65
CA TRP A 147 21.85 -0.52 6.68
C TRP A 147 20.98 -1.63 6.08
N LYS A 148 21.60 -2.73 5.65
CA LYS A 148 20.93 -3.90 5.03
C LYS A 148 19.93 -4.62 5.95
N TYR A 149 19.89 -4.30 7.23
CA TYR A 149 18.97 -4.88 8.22
C TYR A 149 17.99 -3.86 8.80
N ARG A 150 18.05 -2.62 8.33
CA ARG A 150 17.09 -1.59 8.75
C ARG A 150 15.74 -1.83 8.11
N ASP A 151 14.69 -1.52 8.86
CA ASP A 151 13.32 -1.57 8.35
C ASP A 151 13.12 -0.46 7.31
N HIS A 152 12.34 -0.74 6.27
CA HIS A 152 11.96 0.27 5.29
C HIS A 152 10.83 1.15 5.81
N GLY A 153 11.00 2.47 5.70
CA GLY A 153 9.92 3.43 5.85
C GLY A 153 9.08 3.50 4.57
N LEU A 154 7.77 3.47 4.72
CA LEU A 154 6.82 3.52 3.61
C LEU A 154 5.87 4.70 3.78
N PHE A 155 5.51 5.32 2.68
CA PHE A 155 4.40 6.27 2.62
C PHE A 155 3.64 6.06 1.31
N ILE A 156 2.32 6.03 1.40
CA ILE A 156 1.43 6.11 0.25
C ILE A 156 0.53 7.32 0.41
N GLY A 157 0.18 7.97 -0.69
CA GLY A 157 -0.72 9.11 -0.62
C GLY A 157 -1.38 9.44 -1.94
N PHE A 158 -2.36 10.34 -1.86
CA PHE A 158 -3.05 10.91 -3.01
C PHE A 158 -3.41 12.37 -2.74
N ALA A 159 -3.52 13.15 -3.79
CA ALA A 159 -3.89 14.56 -3.71
C ALA A 159 -4.60 15.04 -4.98
N PRO A 160 -5.47 16.08 -4.89
CA PRO A 160 -6.12 16.59 -3.68
C PRO A 160 -7.05 15.57 -3.02
N VAL A 161 -7.36 15.73 -1.72
CA VAL A 161 -8.29 14.84 -1.01
C VAL A 161 -9.70 14.94 -1.61
N GLU A 162 -10.13 16.15 -1.92
CA GLU A 162 -11.48 16.44 -2.42
C GLU A 162 -11.71 15.95 -3.85
N GLN A 163 -10.68 16.04 -4.69
CA GLN A 163 -10.72 15.63 -6.09
C GLN A 163 -9.40 14.99 -6.50
N PRO A 164 -9.17 13.72 -6.16
CA PRO A 164 -7.89 13.04 -6.38
C PRO A 164 -7.44 13.04 -7.85
N ARG A 165 -6.23 13.51 -8.10
CA ARG A 165 -5.60 13.55 -9.42
C ARG A 165 -4.25 12.85 -9.46
N TYR A 166 -3.57 12.77 -8.33
CA TYR A 166 -2.24 12.19 -8.19
C TYR A 166 -2.24 11.15 -7.08
N ALA A 167 -1.50 10.08 -7.28
CA ALA A 167 -1.20 9.10 -6.25
C ALA A 167 0.28 8.73 -6.31
N ALA A 168 0.87 8.48 -5.16
CA ALA A 168 2.28 8.15 -5.04
C ALA A 168 2.54 7.12 -3.94
N ALA A 169 3.66 6.41 -4.07
CA ALA A 169 4.25 5.62 -3.02
C ALA A 169 5.74 5.93 -2.91
N VAL A 170 6.22 6.04 -1.68
CA VAL A 170 7.63 6.27 -1.36
C VAL A 170 8.12 5.15 -0.46
N VAL A 171 9.31 4.63 -0.75
CA VAL A 171 10.00 3.58 0.03
C VAL A 171 11.42 4.07 0.31
N ILE A 172 11.84 4.07 1.58
CA ILE A 172 13.16 4.49 2.04
C ILE A 172 13.77 3.49 3.01
#